data_e7c8eaa49dab23d7d7f535b9305259f9
#
_entry.id   e7c8eaa49dab23d7d7f535b9305259f9
#
_cell.length_a   1.000
_cell.length_b   1.000
_cell.length_c   1.000
_cell.angle_alpha   90.00
_cell.angle_beta   90.00
_cell.angle_gamma   90.00
#
_symmetry.space_group_name_H-M   'P 1'
#
loop_
_entity.id
_entity.type
_entity.pdbx_description
1 polymer ?
#
loop_
_entity_poly.entity_id
_entity_poly.type
_entity_poly.pdbx_seq_one_letter_code
_entity_poly.pdbx_strand_id
1 'polypeptide(L)'
;TYNGIFATRVGIKWLRITDEGITTLDEKEFTPDNAFYFCRNFVENYNKVVITFYSLNMPKNRLKLRVIDYGYGTFFYGDELRGVKLIQEIDPISTQISINTADFSLDSKSDMEYSFQAKQPLSVYFNGELKATTFVKKSTRKAKKLWRIQSEDYIGLLDSIPYYGGIYTNKNAVELLTDIFTVAKVPYNI
;
A
#
# COMPACT_ATOMS: atom_id res chain seq x y z
N THR A 1 -9.31 -6.94 -12.04
CA THR A 1 -10.29 -6.95 -13.13
C THR A 1 -10.75 -8.37 -13.42
N TYR A 2 -12.02 -8.53 -13.67
CA TYR A 2 -12.63 -9.83 -13.98
C TYR A 2 -12.45 -10.10 -15.48
N ASN A 3 -11.90 -11.27 -15.84
CA ASN A 3 -11.69 -11.70 -17.25
C ASN A 3 -10.79 -10.79 -18.11
N GLY A 4 -9.80 -10.14 -17.56
CA GLY A 4 -8.87 -9.32 -18.34
C GLY A 4 -9.47 -8.05 -18.93
N ILE A 5 -10.68 -7.63 -18.52
CA ILE A 5 -11.32 -6.39 -18.99
C ILE A 5 -10.79 -5.23 -18.17
N PHE A 6 -10.23 -4.23 -18.83
CA PHE A 6 -9.73 -3.01 -18.18
C PHE A 6 -10.04 -1.78 -19.03
N ALA A 7 -9.99 -0.62 -18.39
CA ALA A 7 -10.15 0.65 -19.08
C ALA A 7 -8.89 0.99 -19.87
N THR A 8 -9.05 1.47 -21.10
CA THR A 8 -7.95 1.94 -21.95
C THR A 8 -7.84 3.46 -21.98
N ARG A 9 -8.85 4.17 -21.47
CA ARG A 9 -8.84 5.62 -21.32
C ARG A 9 -9.63 6.02 -20.09
N VAL A 10 -8.97 6.76 -19.19
CA VAL A 10 -9.53 7.18 -17.90
C VAL A 10 -9.25 8.66 -17.72
N GLY A 11 -10.29 9.43 -17.40
CA GLY A 11 -10.14 10.84 -16.99
C GLY A 11 -10.29 10.97 -15.49
N ILE A 12 -9.46 11.80 -14.89
CA ILE A 12 -9.53 12.14 -13.47
C ILE A 12 -9.60 13.65 -13.33
N LYS A 13 -10.60 14.11 -12.56
CA LYS A 13 -10.75 15.54 -12.19
C LYS A 13 -10.64 15.68 -10.70
N TRP A 14 -9.83 16.61 -10.26
CA TRP A 14 -9.71 17.02 -8.86
C TRP A 14 -10.48 18.32 -8.67
N LEU A 15 -11.45 18.28 -7.77
CA LEU A 15 -12.39 19.39 -7.55
C LEU A 15 -12.27 19.90 -6.13
N ARG A 16 -12.46 21.18 -5.97
CA ARG A 16 -12.72 21.83 -4.68
C ARG A 16 -14.16 22.31 -4.65
N ILE A 17 -14.92 21.79 -3.73
CA ILE A 17 -16.32 22.20 -3.47
C ILE A 17 -16.29 23.10 -2.24
N THR A 18 -16.82 24.29 -2.38
CA THR A 18 -17.03 25.26 -1.30
C THR A 18 -18.47 25.74 -1.35
N ASP A 19 -18.89 26.53 -0.38
CA ASP A 19 -20.21 27.16 -0.37
C ASP A 19 -20.43 28.13 -1.55
N GLU A 20 -19.34 28.63 -2.13
CA GLU A 20 -19.32 29.53 -3.29
C GLU A 20 -19.44 28.80 -4.63
N GLY A 21 -19.21 27.45 -4.65
CA GLY A 21 -19.35 26.67 -5.86
C GLY A 21 -18.29 25.57 -6.02
N ILE A 22 -18.19 25.05 -7.25
CA ILE A 22 -17.29 23.97 -7.61
C ILE A 22 -16.16 24.52 -8.51
N THR A 23 -14.94 24.34 -8.09
CA THR A 23 -13.74 24.71 -8.86
C THR A 23 -12.98 23.44 -9.27
N THR A 24 -12.64 23.32 -10.56
CA THR A 24 -11.72 22.28 -11.04
C THR A 24 -10.29 22.75 -10.78
N LEU A 25 -9.55 21.99 -9.97
CA LEU A 25 -8.16 22.29 -9.64
C LEU A 25 -7.20 21.70 -10.67
N ASP A 26 -7.49 20.48 -11.13
CA ASP A 26 -6.74 19.83 -12.20
C ASP A 26 -7.60 18.77 -12.89
N GLU A 27 -7.26 18.48 -14.15
CA GLU A 27 -7.90 17.43 -14.95
C GLU A 27 -6.86 16.76 -15.83
N LYS A 28 -6.79 15.43 -15.77
CA LYS A 28 -5.85 14.65 -16.59
C LYS A 28 -6.50 13.41 -17.15
N GLU A 29 -6.06 13.04 -18.35
CA GLU A 29 -6.39 11.76 -18.97
C GLU A 29 -5.19 10.82 -18.90
N PHE A 30 -5.49 9.55 -18.71
CA PHE A 30 -4.55 8.45 -18.61
C PHE A 30 -4.97 7.34 -19.56
N THR A 31 -3.98 6.63 -20.09
CA THR A 31 -4.17 5.50 -21.00
C THR A 31 -3.65 4.19 -20.39
N PRO A 32 -4.42 3.55 -19.53
CA PRO A 32 -4.04 2.26 -18.97
C PRO A 32 -3.78 1.20 -20.05
N ASP A 33 -2.72 0.43 -19.87
CA ASP A 33 -2.30 -0.67 -20.73
C ASP A 33 -2.63 -2.05 -20.15
N ASN A 34 -3.03 -2.08 -18.88
CA ASN A 34 -3.40 -3.32 -18.19
C ASN A 34 -4.46 -3.07 -17.10
N ALA A 35 -4.88 -4.17 -16.48
CA ALA A 35 -5.92 -4.21 -15.47
C ALA A 35 -5.52 -3.58 -14.12
N PHE A 36 -4.25 -3.42 -13.89
CA PHE A 36 -3.67 -2.82 -12.72
C PHE A 36 -2.84 -1.61 -13.14
N TYR A 37 -3.35 -0.43 -12.87
CA TYR A 37 -2.77 0.80 -13.37
C TYR A 37 -2.61 1.84 -12.26
N PHE A 38 -1.44 2.45 -12.22
CA PHE A 38 -1.16 3.58 -11.36
C PHE A 38 -1.06 4.87 -12.17
N CYS A 39 -1.81 5.87 -11.76
CA CYS A 39 -1.62 7.22 -12.23
C CYS A 39 -1.02 8.06 -11.09
N ARG A 40 -0.07 8.91 -11.46
CA ARG A 40 0.54 9.86 -10.53
C ARG A 40 0.13 11.27 -10.93
N ASN A 41 -0.44 11.97 -9.99
CA ASN A 41 -0.69 13.39 -10.09
C ASN A 41 -0.73 13.99 -8.70
N PHE A 42 -0.06 15.11 -8.52
CA PHE A 42 -0.05 15.82 -7.26
C PHE A 42 -1.00 17.01 -7.36
N VAL A 43 -2.02 17.04 -6.54
CA VAL A 43 -2.99 18.13 -6.47
C VAL A 43 -3.26 18.42 -5.01
N GLU A 44 -3.17 19.67 -4.62
CA GLU A 44 -3.44 20.11 -3.25
C GLU A 44 -4.85 20.67 -3.10
N ASN A 45 -5.36 20.63 -1.88
CA ASN A 45 -6.60 21.29 -1.47
C ASN A 45 -7.86 20.83 -2.20
N TYR A 46 -7.89 19.62 -2.80
CA TYR A 46 -9.12 19.05 -3.33
C TYR A 46 -9.92 18.34 -2.22
N ASN A 47 -11.23 18.31 -2.39
CA ASN A 47 -12.12 17.56 -1.51
C ASN A 47 -13.05 16.60 -2.27
N LYS A 48 -12.95 16.57 -3.62
CA LYS A 48 -13.67 15.63 -4.47
C LYS A 48 -12.81 15.19 -5.64
N VAL A 49 -12.82 13.90 -5.93
CA VAL A 49 -12.22 13.31 -7.14
C VAL A 49 -13.33 12.68 -7.96
N VAL A 50 -13.33 12.96 -9.26
CA VAL A 50 -14.23 12.34 -10.24
C VAL A 50 -13.39 11.52 -11.20
N ILE A 51 -13.66 10.22 -11.27
CA ILE A 51 -12.97 9.29 -12.17
C ILE A 51 -13.96 8.86 -13.24
N THR A 52 -13.59 9.09 -14.50
CA THR A 52 -14.42 8.77 -15.67
C THR A 52 -13.71 7.73 -16.53
N PHE A 53 -14.37 6.62 -16.80
CA PHE A 53 -13.88 5.56 -17.67
C PHE A 53 -14.50 5.72 -19.04
N TYR A 54 -13.70 6.09 -20.05
CA TYR A 54 -14.21 6.39 -21.40
C TYR A 54 -14.26 5.18 -22.32
N SER A 55 -13.28 4.30 -22.23
CA SER A 55 -13.17 3.14 -23.12
C SER A 55 -12.57 1.93 -22.40
N LEU A 56 -12.86 0.77 -22.96
CA LEU A 56 -12.37 -0.52 -22.48
C LEU A 56 -11.59 -1.22 -23.59
N ASN A 57 -10.66 -2.10 -23.20
CA ASN A 57 -9.92 -2.97 -24.13
C ASN A 57 -10.82 -3.96 -24.87
N MET A 58 -12.00 -4.25 -24.34
CA MET A 58 -13.03 -5.10 -24.97
C MET A 58 -14.33 -4.30 -25.08
N PRO A 59 -14.72 -3.85 -26.29
CA PRO A 59 -15.98 -3.11 -26.50
C PRO A 59 -17.21 -3.91 -26.06
N LYS A 60 -18.27 -3.21 -25.69
CA LYS A 60 -19.57 -3.78 -25.26
C LYS A 60 -19.52 -4.58 -23.94
N ASN A 61 -18.39 -4.59 -23.23
CA ASN A 61 -18.28 -5.21 -21.93
C ASN A 61 -18.50 -4.18 -20.79
N ARG A 62 -18.68 -4.69 -19.57
CA ARG A 62 -18.81 -3.86 -18.37
C ARG A 62 -17.50 -3.87 -17.58
N LEU A 63 -17.02 -2.70 -17.20
CA LEU A 63 -15.92 -2.58 -16.28
C LEU A 63 -16.38 -3.00 -14.86
N LYS A 64 -15.63 -3.90 -14.23
CA LYS A 64 -15.77 -4.21 -12.82
C LYS A 64 -14.54 -3.68 -12.10
N LEU A 65 -14.73 -2.65 -11.32
CA LEU A 65 -13.70 -2.14 -10.41
C LEU A 65 -13.65 -3.02 -9.17
N ARG A 66 -12.48 -3.45 -8.80
CA ARG A 66 -12.25 -4.21 -7.58
C ARG A 66 -11.81 -3.31 -6.43
N VAL A 67 -10.88 -2.43 -6.73
CA VAL A 67 -10.31 -1.49 -5.75
C VAL A 67 -9.94 -0.22 -6.49
N ILE A 68 -10.14 0.91 -5.84
CA ILE A 68 -9.56 2.20 -6.18
C ILE A 68 -8.86 2.69 -4.91
N ASP A 69 -7.54 2.70 -4.93
CA ASP A 69 -6.73 3.27 -3.87
C ASP A 69 -6.31 4.68 -4.29
N TYR A 70 -6.51 5.65 -3.43
CA TYR A 70 -6.08 7.02 -3.66
C TYR A 70 -5.52 7.62 -2.36
N GLY A 71 -4.55 8.50 -2.50
CA GLY A 71 -3.88 9.14 -1.38
C GLY A 71 -2.44 9.48 -1.72
N TYR A 72 -1.69 9.86 -0.69
CA TYR A 72 -0.26 10.09 -0.84
C TYR A 72 0.46 8.74 -0.79
N GLY A 73 0.95 8.30 -1.93
CA GLY A 73 1.75 7.09 -2.05
C GLY A 73 2.91 7.29 -3.01
N THR A 74 4.06 6.73 -2.68
CA THR A 74 5.18 6.64 -3.61
C THR A 74 5.28 5.21 -4.10
N PHE A 75 5.30 5.06 -5.42
CA PHE A 75 5.41 3.77 -6.07
C PHE A 75 6.78 3.64 -6.69
N PHE A 76 7.40 2.49 -6.47
CA PHE A 76 8.67 2.11 -7.06
C PHE A 76 8.46 0.85 -7.89
N TYR A 77 8.95 0.84 -9.13
CA TYR A 77 8.76 -0.29 -10.04
C TYR A 77 9.89 -0.38 -11.08
N GLY A 78 9.97 -1.53 -11.73
CA GLY A 78 10.94 -1.77 -12.80
C GLY A 78 12.37 -1.57 -12.32
N ASP A 79 13.15 -0.78 -13.06
CA ASP A 79 14.56 -0.56 -12.82
C ASP A 79 14.88 0.20 -11.52
N GLU A 80 13.88 0.80 -10.88
CA GLU A 80 14.04 1.45 -9.57
C GLU A 80 14.18 0.43 -8.43
N LEU A 81 13.65 -0.80 -8.62
CA LEU A 81 13.72 -1.87 -7.64
C LEU A 81 14.85 -2.84 -7.99
N ARG A 82 15.74 -3.06 -7.04
CA ARG A 82 16.84 -4.03 -7.20
C ARG A 82 16.85 -5.01 -6.03
N GLY A 83 17.06 -6.29 -6.35
CA GLY A 83 17.28 -7.32 -5.34
C GLY A 83 16.08 -7.51 -4.39
N VAL A 84 14.87 -7.47 -4.91
CA VAL A 84 13.66 -7.72 -4.10
C VAL A 84 13.66 -9.16 -3.63
N LYS A 85 13.58 -9.35 -2.32
CA LYS A 85 13.46 -10.65 -1.67
C LYS A 85 12.28 -10.62 -0.73
N LEU A 86 11.23 -11.36 -1.06
CA LEU A 86 10.08 -11.59 -0.20
C LEU A 86 10.21 -13.00 0.37
N ILE A 87 10.25 -13.11 1.69
CA ILE A 87 10.28 -14.38 2.42
C ILE A 87 8.96 -14.52 3.16
N GLN A 88 8.23 -15.56 2.84
CA GLN A 88 7.00 -15.96 3.53
C GLN A 88 7.19 -17.41 3.96
N GLU A 89 7.28 -17.61 5.25
CA GLU A 89 7.55 -18.91 5.84
C GLU A 89 6.44 -19.29 6.82
N ILE A 90 6.08 -20.56 6.80
CA ILE A 90 5.21 -21.17 7.80
C ILE A 90 5.95 -22.40 8.32
N ASP A 91 6.28 -22.40 9.60
CA ASP A 91 6.84 -23.57 10.27
C ASP A 91 5.74 -24.23 11.13
N PRO A 92 5.13 -25.34 10.65
CA PRO A 92 4.02 -25.99 11.33
C PRO A 92 4.44 -26.71 12.63
N ILE A 93 5.73 -26.86 12.88
CA ILE A 93 6.27 -27.53 14.07
C ILE A 93 6.74 -26.52 15.11
N SER A 94 7.01 -25.31 14.70
CA SER A 94 7.47 -24.24 15.59
C SER A 94 6.35 -23.78 16.53
N THR A 95 6.69 -23.52 17.77
CA THR A 95 5.82 -22.81 18.72
C THR A 95 5.86 -21.30 18.54
N GLN A 96 6.75 -20.81 17.67
CA GLN A 96 6.86 -19.39 17.33
C GLN A 96 6.18 -19.11 15.99
N ILE A 97 5.48 -18.00 15.91
CA ILE A 97 4.88 -17.52 14.66
C ILE A 97 6.02 -16.94 13.80
N SER A 98 6.13 -17.43 12.56
CA SER A 98 7.14 -16.94 11.61
C SER A 98 6.86 -15.50 11.23
N ILE A 99 7.92 -14.68 11.20
CA ILE A 99 7.87 -13.30 10.73
C ILE A 99 8.25 -13.29 9.26
N ASN A 100 7.33 -12.84 8.41
CA ASN A 100 7.60 -12.66 6.99
C ASN A 100 8.33 -11.35 6.76
N THR A 101 9.28 -11.35 5.84
CA THR A 101 10.13 -10.19 5.57
C THR A 101 10.15 -9.84 4.09
N ALA A 102 10.28 -8.54 3.80
CA ALA A 102 10.57 -8.06 2.46
C ALA A 102 11.78 -7.12 2.50
N ASP A 103 12.83 -7.53 1.80
CA ASP A 103 14.06 -6.78 1.67
C ASP A 103 14.23 -6.33 0.22
N PHE A 104 14.58 -5.08 0.01
CA PHE A 104 14.83 -4.56 -1.32
C PHE A 104 15.74 -3.35 -1.32
N SER A 105 16.34 -3.09 -2.48
CA SER A 105 17.10 -1.88 -2.74
C SER A 105 16.36 -1.00 -3.73
N LEU A 106 16.31 0.29 -3.45
CA LEU A 106 15.79 1.31 -4.34
C LEU A 106 16.93 2.09 -4.97
N ASP A 107 16.90 2.20 -6.29
CA ASP A 107 17.75 3.09 -7.06
C ASP A 107 16.85 4.14 -7.72
N SER A 108 16.56 5.20 -6.98
CA SER A 108 15.62 6.21 -7.43
C SER A 108 16.16 7.01 -8.61
N LYS A 109 15.30 7.30 -9.59
CA LYS A 109 15.67 8.14 -10.75
C LYS A 109 15.94 9.59 -10.36
N SER A 110 15.34 10.06 -9.27
CA SER A 110 15.54 11.39 -8.70
C SER A 110 16.09 11.31 -7.28
N ASP A 111 16.69 12.39 -6.79
CA ASP A 111 17.01 12.49 -5.36
C ASP A 111 15.71 12.41 -4.55
N MET A 112 15.71 11.52 -3.58
CA MET A 112 14.59 11.41 -2.63
C MET A 112 14.85 12.35 -1.45
N GLU A 113 14.00 13.35 -1.31
CA GLU A 113 14.10 14.34 -0.22
C GLU A 113 13.60 13.77 1.12
N TYR A 114 12.80 12.72 1.08
CA TYR A 114 12.26 12.09 2.28
C TYR A 114 13.00 10.78 2.61
N SER A 115 13.03 10.47 3.89
CA SER A 115 13.54 9.19 4.39
C SER A 115 12.39 8.24 4.72
N PHE A 116 12.59 6.95 4.48
CA PHE A 116 11.67 5.94 4.98
C PHE A 116 11.69 5.92 6.50
N GLN A 117 10.53 6.06 7.09
CA GLN A 117 10.38 6.06 8.55
C GLN A 117 10.19 4.62 9.04
N ALA A 118 10.67 4.34 10.25
CA ALA A 118 10.38 3.06 10.91
C ALA A 118 8.84 2.90 11.08
N LYS A 119 8.38 1.68 10.88
CA LYS A 119 6.94 1.30 10.92
C LYS A 119 6.08 1.92 9.80
N GLN A 120 6.68 2.56 8.81
CA GLN A 120 5.95 3.01 7.62
C GLN A 120 5.42 1.80 6.85
N PRO A 121 4.12 1.76 6.48
CA PRO A 121 3.56 0.65 5.73
C PRO A 121 4.07 0.63 4.29
N LEU A 122 4.32 -0.58 3.80
CA LEU A 122 4.74 -0.89 2.45
C LEU A 122 3.84 -1.99 1.88
N SER A 123 3.27 -1.75 0.72
CA SER A 123 2.52 -2.75 -0.03
C SER A 123 3.37 -3.30 -1.16
N VAL A 124 3.58 -4.61 -1.15
CA VAL A 124 4.36 -5.32 -2.16
C VAL A 124 3.42 -5.95 -3.17
N TYR A 125 3.54 -5.52 -4.42
CA TYR A 125 2.73 -6.03 -5.54
C TYR A 125 3.60 -6.84 -6.50
N PHE A 126 3.04 -7.93 -7.02
CA PHE A 126 3.64 -8.72 -8.10
C PHE A 126 2.58 -8.97 -9.17
N ASN A 127 2.88 -8.60 -10.40
CA ASN A 127 1.94 -8.66 -11.54
C ASN A 127 0.57 -8.02 -11.23
N GLY A 128 0.57 -6.91 -10.49
CA GLY A 128 -0.65 -6.20 -10.14
C GLY A 128 -1.45 -6.80 -8.98
N GLU A 129 -1.00 -7.89 -8.38
CA GLU A 129 -1.60 -8.47 -7.19
C GLU A 129 -0.82 -8.09 -5.94
N LEU A 130 -1.54 -7.68 -4.90
CA LEU A 130 -0.95 -7.46 -3.58
C LEU A 130 -0.48 -8.81 -3.01
N LYS A 131 0.81 -8.94 -2.79
CA LYS A 131 1.42 -10.17 -2.23
C LYS A 131 1.70 -10.06 -0.75
N ALA A 132 2.07 -8.88 -0.28
CA ALA A 132 2.33 -8.64 1.14
C ALA A 132 2.09 -7.18 1.52
N THR A 133 1.67 -6.97 2.76
CA THR A 133 1.78 -5.69 3.46
C THR A 133 2.82 -5.85 4.54
N THR A 134 3.85 -5.03 4.48
CA THR A 134 4.97 -5.05 5.42
C THR A 134 5.21 -3.66 5.99
N PHE A 135 6.02 -3.56 7.01
CA PHE A 135 6.36 -2.30 7.69
C PHE A 135 7.86 -2.13 7.72
N VAL A 136 8.33 -0.92 7.43
CA VAL A 136 9.75 -0.62 7.45
C VAL A 136 10.32 -0.88 8.84
N LYS A 137 11.24 -1.83 8.92
CA LYS A 137 12.04 -2.11 10.11
C LYS A 137 13.28 -1.24 10.14
N LYS A 138 13.97 -1.18 9.00
CA LYS A 138 15.21 -0.42 8.85
C LYS A 138 15.33 0.09 7.42
N SER A 139 15.70 1.37 7.30
CA SER A 139 16.11 1.96 6.04
C SER A 139 17.54 2.48 6.15
N THR A 140 18.34 2.22 5.13
CA THR A 140 19.73 2.65 5.09
C THR A 140 20.02 3.32 3.76
N ARG A 141 20.37 4.59 3.79
CA ARG A 141 20.81 5.32 2.60
C ARG A 141 22.26 4.95 2.29
N LYS A 142 22.51 4.36 1.13
CA LYS A 142 23.84 3.98 0.66
C LYS A 142 24.49 5.07 -0.20
N ALA A 143 23.67 5.79 -0.98
CA ALA A 143 24.08 6.92 -1.79
C ALA A 143 22.89 7.87 -1.96
N LYS A 144 23.06 9.01 -2.65
CA LYS A 144 21.98 9.99 -2.87
C LYS A 144 20.67 9.35 -3.37
N LYS A 145 20.78 8.37 -4.27
CA LYS A 145 19.64 7.72 -4.92
C LYS A 145 19.46 6.25 -4.49
N LEU A 146 20.41 5.68 -3.74
CA LEU A 146 20.41 4.27 -3.40
C LEU A 146 20.02 4.07 -1.93
N TRP A 147 18.93 3.35 -1.73
CA TRP A 147 18.44 2.95 -0.42
C TRP A 147 18.34 1.44 -0.31
N ARG A 148 18.65 0.92 0.86
CA ARG A 148 18.31 -0.45 1.24
C ARG A 148 17.25 -0.42 2.32
N ILE A 149 16.15 -1.14 2.08
CA ILE A 149 14.99 -1.18 2.95
C ILE A 149 14.79 -2.63 3.38
N GLN A 150 14.62 -2.80 4.68
CA GLN A 150 14.24 -4.04 5.32
C GLN A 150 12.89 -3.82 5.97
N SER A 151 11.96 -4.71 5.73
CA SER A 151 10.61 -4.63 6.26
C SER A 151 10.12 -5.98 6.75
N GLU A 152 9.17 -5.97 7.66
CA GLU A 152 8.57 -7.15 8.29
C GLU A 152 7.04 -7.01 8.27
N ASP A 153 6.35 -8.14 8.39
CA ASP A 153 4.90 -8.19 8.41
C ASP A 153 4.30 -7.67 9.74
N TYR A 154 2.98 -7.85 9.90
CA TYR A 154 2.29 -7.48 11.14
C TYR A 154 2.80 -8.22 12.37
N ILE A 155 3.29 -9.45 12.22
CA ILE A 155 3.83 -10.23 13.35
C ILE A 155 5.12 -9.58 13.86
N GLY A 156 6.03 -9.22 12.94
CA GLY A 156 7.23 -8.47 13.29
C GLY A 156 6.93 -7.09 13.87
N LEU A 157 5.89 -6.42 13.36
CA LEU A 157 5.42 -5.16 13.93
C LEU A 157 4.93 -5.35 15.38
N LEU A 158 4.12 -6.39 15.64
CA LEU A 158 3.63 -6.72 16.99
C LEU A 158 4.77 -7.05 17.95
N ASP A 159 5.76 -7.84 17.51
CA ASP A 159 6.95 -8.18 18.31
C ASP A 159 7.74 -6.93 18.75
N SER A 160 7.67 -5.86 17.95
CA SER A 160 8.32 -4.59 18.23
C SER A 160 7.55 -3.64 19.18
N ILE A 161 6.30 -4.00 19.55
CA ILE A 161 5.43 -3.15 20.37
C ILE A 161 5.34 -3.74 21.77
N PRO A 162 5.84 -3.05 22.81
CA PRO A 162 5.72 -3.55 24.17
C PRO A 162 4.25 -3.58 24.60
N TYR A 163 3.82 -4.73 25.08
CA TYR A 163 2.51 -4.90 25.68
C TYR A 163 2.68 -5.12 27.20
N TYR A 164 2.29 -4.15 27.98
CA TYR A 164 2.51 -4.20 29.44
C TYR A 164 1.50 -5.07 30.20
N GLY A 165 0.53 -5.63 29.46
CA GLY A 165 -0.45 -6.52 30.03
C GLY A 165 -1.34 -5.90 31.10
N GLY A 166 -2.02 -6.76 31.83
CA GLY A 166 -2.90 -6.41 32.96
C GLY A 166 -3.38 -7.67 33.67
N ILE A 167 -4.07 -7.51 34.78
CA ILE A 167 -4.78 -8.61 35.41
C ILE A 167 -6.14 -8.73 34.71
N TYR A 168 -6.30 -9.80 33.94
CA TYR A 168 -7.54 -10.10 33.23
C TYR A 168 -8.34 -11.14 34.00
N THR A 169 -9.48 -10.74 34.52
CA THR A 169 -10.43 -11.65 35.14
C THR A 169 -11.61 -11.86 34.17
N ASN A 170 -11.97 -13.09 33.91
CA ASN A 170 -13.11 -13.47 33.07
C ASN A 170 -13.03 -13.07 31.59
N LYS A 171 -11.84 -12.83 31.04
CA LYS A 171 -11.64 -12.62 29.60
C LYS A 171 -11.29 -13.94 28.91
N ASN A 172 -11.89 -14.14 27.74
CA ASN A 172 -11.49 -15.24 26.87
C ASN A 172 -10.30 -14.83 25.95
N ALA A 173 -9.74 -15.81 25.22
CA ALA A 173 -8.59 -15.57 24.35
C ALA A 173 -8.86 -14.54 23.24
N VAL A 174 -10.07 -14.53 22.69
CA VAL A 174 -10.47 -13.59 21.63
C VAL A 174 -10.49 -12.16 22.15
N GLU A 175 -11.07 -11.95 23.34
CA GLU A 175 -11.10 -10.63 23.98
C GLU A 175 -9.70 -10.13 24.32
N LEU A 176 -8.81 -11.03 24.78
CA LEU A 176 -7.42 -10.67 25.05
C LEU A 176 -6.67 -10.27 23.77
N LEU A 177 -6.82 -11.07 22.70
CA LEU A 177 -6.23 -10.73 21.39
C LEU A 177 -6.77 -9.41 20.84
N THR A 178 -8.07 -9.17 20.98
CA THR A 178 -8.70 -7.90 20.59
C THR A 178 -8.07 -6.71 21.31
N ASP A 179 -7.86 -6.83 22.62
CA ASP A 179 -7.20 -5.78 23.42
C ASP A 179 -5.76 -5.53 22.92
N ILE A 180 -4.99 -6.60 22.70
CA ILE A 180 -3.61 -6.52 22.19
C ILE A 180 -3.55 -5.80 20.85
N PHE A 181 -4.38 -6.20 19.88
CA PHE A 181 -4.41 -5.58 18.56
C PHE A 181 -4.89 -4.13 18.59
N THR A 182 -5.85 -3.82 19.46
CA THR A 182 -6.33 -2.45 19.66
C THR A 182 -5.23 -1.55 20.22
N VAL A 183 -4.50 -2.00 21.23
CA VAL A 183 -3.36 -1.27 21.81
C VAL A 183 -2.25 -1.10 20.78
N ALA A 184 -1.96 -2.14 20.00
CA ALA A 184 -0.95 -2.13 18.96
C ALA A 184 -1.37 -1.33 17.70
N LYS A 185 -2.64 -0.96 17.59
CA LYS A 185 -3.23 -0.30 16.39
C LYS A 185 -3.02 -1.12 15.11
N VAL A 186 -3.04 -2.43 15.23
CA VAL A 186 -2.95 -3.37 14.11
C VAL A 186 -4.35 -3.73 13.67
N PRO A 187 -4.68 -3.64 12.36
CA PRO A 187 -5.98 -4.10 11.87
C PRO A 187 -6.10 -5.61 12.03
N TYR A 188 -7.25 -6.07 12.49
CA TYR A 188 -7.54 -7.48 12.72
C TYR A 188 -8.95 -7.82 12.29
N ASN A 189 -9.14 -9.10 12.00
CA ASN A 189 -10.45 -9.70 11.76
C ASN A 189 -10.46 -11.07 12.47
N ILE A 190 -11.19 -11.15 13.58
CA ILE A 190 -11.30 -12.35 14.42
C ILE A 190 -12.73 -12.87 14.37
#